data_ccde57b1888a8d86e6a2064cababb13b
#
_entry.id   ccde57b1888a8d86e6a2064cababb13b
#
_cell.length_a   1.000
_cell.length_b   1.000
_cell.length_c   1.000
_cell.angle_alpha   90.00
_cell.angle_beta   90.00
_cell.angle_gamma   90.00
#
_symmetry.space_group_name_H-M   'P 1'
#
loop_
_entity.id
_entity.type
_entity.pdbx_description
1 polymer ?
#
loop_
_entity_poly.entity_id
_entity_poly.type
_entity_poly.pdbx_seq_one_letter_code
_entity_poly.pdbx_strand_id
1 'polypeptide(L)'
;MGMTLTEKILARASGRSVVEPGDNIWVNVDLLMTHDVCGPGTIGVFKREFGADAKVWDKEKIVLIPDHYIFTADERANRNVDILRDFAKEQDIKYFYDITDRADFKANPDYKGVCHIALAQ
;
A
#
# COMPACT_ATOMS: atom_id res chain seq x y z
N MET A 1 34.19 6.06 3.36
CA MET A 1 33.35 6.17 2.14
C MET A 1 32.06 6.86 2.54
N GLY A 2 31.45 7.63 1.64
CA GLY A 2 30.16 8.27 1.94
C GLY A 2 29.01 7.26 1.81
N MET A 3 27.92 7.47 2.56
CA MET A 3 26.70 6.68 2.46
C MET A 3 26.02 6.83 1.08
N THR A 4 25.45 5.75 0.58
CA THR A 4 24.53 5.75 -0.57
C THR A 4 23.24 6.51 -0.23
N LEU A 5 22.40 6.80 -1.24
CA LEU A 5 21.11 7.42 -1.00
C LEU A 5 20.20 6.58 -0.09
N THR A 6 20.17 5.26 -0.29
CA THR A 6 19.41 4.32 0.54
C THR A 6 19.88 4.35 2.00
N GLU A 7 21.18 4.28 2.24
CA GLU A 7 21.76 4.35 3.59
C GLU A 7 21.42 5.69 4.28
N LYS A 8 21.46 6.80 3.56
CA LYS A 8 21.07 8.12 4.09
C LYS A 8 19.59 8.17 4.49
N ILE A 9 18.70 7.62 3.66
CA ILE A 9 17.25 7.58 3.94
C ILE A 9 16.98 6.69 5.16
N LEU A 10 17.58 5.50 5.21
CA LEU A 10 17.44 4.56 6.33
C LEU A 10 18.03 5.11 7.62
N ALA A 11 19.20 5.76 7.56
CA ALA A 11 19.81 6.43 8.71
C ALA A 11 18.87 7.49 9.29
N ARG A 12 18.31 8.35 8.42
CA ARG A 12 17.33 9.36 8.84
C ARG A 12 16.08 8.73 9.46
N ALA A 13 15.52 7.71 8.81
CA ALA A 13 14.29 7.04 9.26
C ALA A 13 14.48 6.27 10.58
N SER A 14 15.70 5.81 10.88
CA SER A 14 16.06 5.10 12.11
C SER A 14 16.60 6.01 13.23
N GLY A 15 16.83 7.30 12.94
CA GLY A 15 17.48 8.22 13.88
C GLY A 15 18.97 7.96 14.13
N ARG A 16 19.61 7.20 13.22
CA ARG A 16 21.04 6.91 13.28
C ARG A 16 21.84 7.90 12.45
N SER A 17 23.10 8.12 12.83
CA SER A 17 24.02 8.93 12.03
C SER A 17 24.58 8.18 10.80
N VAL A 18 24.71 6.86 10.92
CA VAL A 18 25.23 5.98 9.87
C VAL A 18 24.46 4.66 9.89
N VAL A 19 24.24 4.12 8.70
CA VAL A 19 23.72 2.77 8.47
C VAL A 19 24.58 2.11 7.39
N GLU A 20 24.89 0.84 7.58
CA GLU A 20 25.72 0.05 6.66
C GLU A 20 25.02 -1.23 6.22
N PRO A 21 25.41 -1.82 5.08
CA PRO A 21 24.88 -3.11 4.65
C PRO A 21 25.09 -4.19 5.72
N GLY A 22 24.01 -4.92 6.04
CA GLY A 22 24.01 -5.94 7.10
C GLY A 22 23.48 -5.46 8.45
N ASP A 23 23.28 -4.15 8.62
CA ASP A 23 22.64 -3.62 9.81
C ASP A 23 21.18 -4.07 9.94
N ASN A 24 20.78 -4.42 11.16
CA ASN A 24 19.39 -4.62 11.53
C ASN A 24 18.89 -3.37 12.26
N ILE A 25 17.93 -2.68 11.66
CA ILE A 25 17.50 -1.37 12.14
C ILE A 25 15.97 -1.28 12.23
N TRP A 26 15.49 -0.48 13.17
CA TRP A 26 14.11 -0.03 13.23
C TRP A 26 13.97 1.32 12.55
N VAL A 27 12.98 1.45 11.68
CA VAL A 27 12.71 2.69 10.94
C VAL A 27 11.28 3.17 11.17
N ASN A 28 11.11 4.49 11.21
CA ASN A 28 9.78 5.09 11.14
C ASN A 28 9.30 5.07 9.70
N VAL A 29 8.05 4.66 9.49
CA VAL A 29 7.41 4.61 8.18
C VAL A 29 6.58 5.87 7.99
N ASP A 30 6.86 6.62 6.93
CA ASP A 30 6.12 7.84 6.59
C ASP A 30 4.80 7.52 5.90
N LEU A 31 4.80 6.52 5.01
CA LEU A 31 3.67 6.10 4.22
C LEU A 31 3.76 4.60 3.93
N LEU A 32 2.63 3.90 4.00
CA LEU A 32 2.52 2.50 3.64
C LEU A 32 1.59 2.35 2.43
N MET A 33 2.09 1.75 1.36
CA MET A 33 1.32 1.46 0.16
C MET A 33 1.17 -0.04 -0.05
N THR A 34 -0.01 -0.47 -0.50
CA THR A 34 -0.23 -1.83 -0.98
C THR A 34 -1.15 -1.83 -2.21
N HIS A 35 -1.21 -2.96 -2.88
CA HIS A 35 -1.98 -3.17 -4.10
C HIS A 35 -2.73 -4.51 -4.08
N ASP A 36 -3.49 -4.81 -5.12
CA ASP A 36 -4.42 -5.93 -5.20
C ASP A 36 -3.77 -7.32 -5.32
N VAL A 37 -2.46 -7.41 -5.56
CA VAL A 37 -1.73 -8.69 -5.51
C VAL A 37 -1.32 -9.04 -4.07
N CYS A 38 -0.62 -8.15 -3.38
CA CYS A 38 -0.06 -8.38 -2.04
C CYS A 38 -1.04 -8.02 -0.91
N GLY A 39 -1.88 -7.01 -1.13
CA GLY A 39 -2.78 -6.45 -0.12
C GLY A 39 -3.71 -7.48 0.54
N PRO A 40 -4.40 -8.34 -0.22
CA PRO A 40 -5.29 -9.34 0.38
C PRO A 40 -4.58 -10.28 1.35
N GLY A 41 -3.38 -10.75 1.00
CA GLY A 41 -2.56 -11.58 1.88
C GLY A 41 -2.13 -10.84 3.14
N THR A 42 -1.69 -9.59 3.01
CA THR A 42 -1.30 -8.72 4.11
C THR A 42 -2.47 -8.44 5.05
N ILE A 43 -3.65 -8.13 4.51
CA ILE A 43 -4.88 -7.92 5.28
C ILE A 43 -5.27 -9.20 6.04
N GLY A 44 -5.15 -10.36 5.38
CA GLY A 44 -5.40 -11.65 6.02
C GLY A 44 -4.49 -11.91 7.22
N VAL A 45 -3.20 -11.64 7.09
CA VAL A 45 -2.23 -11.72 8.19
C VAL A 45 -2.56 -10.71 9.29
N PHE A 46 -2.84 -9.47 8.93
CA PHE A 46 -3.20 -8.41 9.87
C PHE A 46 -4.40 -8.82 10.75
N LYS A 47 -5.50 -9.28 10.12
CA LYS A 47 -6.69 -9.71 10.86
C LYS A 47 -6.45 -10.95 11.72
N ARG A 48 -5.62 -11.88 11.26
CA ARG A 48 -5.26 -13.08 12.02
C ARG A 48 -4.44 -12.76 13.26
N GLU A 49 -3.46 -11.88 13.14
CA GLU A 49 -2.50 -11.59 14.23
C GLU A 49 -3.06 -10.57 15.24
N PHE A 50 -3.84 -9.61 14.79
CA PHE A 50 -4.34 -8.51 15.63
C PHE A 50 -5.84 -8.57 15.92
N GLY A 51 -6.56 -9.49 15.30
CA GLY A 51 -8.01 -9.65 15.45
C GLY A 51 -8.81 -9.01 14.32
N ALA A 52 -10.05 -9.50 14.14
CA ALA A 52 -10.93 -9.06 13.04
C ALA A 52 -11.30 -7.56 13.14
N ASP A 53 -11.42 -7.04 14.36
CA ASP A 53 -11.80 -5.65 14.63
C ASP A 53 -10.59 -4.70 14.78
N ALA A 54 -9.38 -5.21 14.56
CA ALA A 54 -8.15 -4.41 14.68
C ALA A 54 -8.17 -3.20 13.75
N LYS A 55 -7.64 -2.09 14.24
CA LYS A 55 -7.48 -0.87 13.45
C LYS A 55 -6.03 -0.67 13.04
N VAL A 56 -5.86 -0.11 11.83
CA VAL A 56 -4.54 0.29 11.36
C VAL A 56 -3.99 1.43 12.22
N TRP A 57 -2.65 1.53 12.27
CA TRP A 57 -1.99 2.52 13.15
C TRP A 57 -2.33 3.98 12.78
N ASP A 58 -2.41 4.27 11.48
CA ASP A 58 -2.74 5.62 10.98
C ASP A 58 -3.32 5.50 9.57
N LYS A 59 -4.64 5.64 9.45
CA LYS A 59 -5.34 5.55 8.17
C LYS A 59 -4.97 6.62 7.15
N GLU A 60 -4.45 7.76 7.61
CA GLU A 60 -4.01 8.87 6.75
C GLU A 60 -2.62 8.60 6.13
N LYS A 61 -1.95 7.53 6.53
CA LYS A 61 -0.65 7.11 6.00
C LYS A 61 -0.71 5.79 5.22
N ILE A 62 -1.92 5.33 4.90
CA ILE A 62 -2.11 4.10 4.12
C ILE A 62 -2.69 4.45 2.76
N VAL A 63 -2.06 3.92 1.72
CA VAL A 63 -2.46 4.08 0.32
C VAL A 63 -2.76 2.71 -0.28
N LEU A 64 -3.93 2.56 -0.86
CA LEU A 64 -4.37 1.36 -1.54
C LEU A 64 -4.55 1.65 -3.03
N ILE A 65 -3.85 0.89 -3.88
CA ILE A 65 -3.88 1.08 -5.34
C ILE A 65 -4.16 -0.25 -6.02
N PRO A 66 -5.41 -0.55 -6.37
CA PRO A 66 -5.73 -1.69 -7.21
C PRO A 66 -5.34 -1.36 -8.66
N ASP A 67 -4.37 -2.09 -9.20
CA ASP A 67 -3.83 -1.82 -10.53
C ASP A 67 -3.54 -3.07 -11.37
N HIS A 68 -3.38 -4.23 -10.75
CA HIS A 68 -3.04 -5.46 -11.46
C HIS A 68 -4.27 -6.21 -11.97
N TYR A 69 -5.35 -6.24 -11.19
CA TYR A 69 -6.51 -7.11 -11.44
C TYR A 69 -7.81 -6.35 -11.80
N ILE A 70 -7.77 -5.03 -11.85
CA ILE A 70 -8.96 -4.21 -12.11
C ILE A 70 -9.53 -4.39 -13.53
N PHE A 71 -8.70 -4.76 -14.49
CA PHE A 71 -9.11 -4.92 -15.90
C PHE A 71 -9.27 -6.39 -16.33
N THR A 72 -9.10 -7.34 -15.44
CA THR A 72 -9.26 -8.76 -15.76
C THR A 72 -10.70 -9.22 -15.65
N ALA A 73 -11.05 -10.22 -16.46
CA ALA A 73 -12.32 -10.95 -16.35
C ALA A 73 -12.24 -12.12 -15.34
N ASP A 74 -11.08 -12.40 -14.77
CA ASP A 74 -10.88 -13.47 -13.80
C ASP A 74 -11.54 -13.13 -12.45
N GLU A 75 -12.53 -13.93 -12.06
CA GLU A 75 -13.29 -13.71 -10.82
C GLU A 75 -12.43 -13.81 -9.55
N ARG A 76 -11.41 -14.67 -9.56
CA ARG A 76 -10.52 -14.81 -8.39
C ARG A 76 -9.66 -13.57 -8.22
N ALA A 77 -9.15 -13.04 -9.33
CA ALA A 77 -8.39 -11.80 -9.33
C ALA A 77 -9.28 -10.60 -8.92
N ASN A 78 -10.50 -10.54 -9.42
CA ASN A 78 -11.48 -9.51 -9.02
C ASN A 78 -11.79 -9.54 -7.53
N ARG A 79 -11.86 -10.73 -6.92
CA ARG A 79 -12.07 -10.88 -5.48
C ARG A 79 -10.96 -10.22 -4.66
N ASN A 80 -9.73 -10.20 -5.16
CA ASN A 80 -8.62 -9.50 -4.49
C ASN A 80 -8.88 -8.00 -4.41
N VAL A 81 -9.43 -7.41 -5.45
CA VAL A 81 -9.81 -5.98 -5.44
C VAL A 81 -10.93 -5.72 -4.44
N ASP A 82 -11.93 -6.63 -4.38
CA ASP A 82 -13.04 -6.48 -3.43
C ASP A 82 -12.55 -6.54 -1.97
N ILE A 83 -11.56 -7.39 -1.67
CA ILE A 83 -10.94 -7.42 -0.33
C ILE A 83 -10.31 -6.06 0.03
N LEU A 84 -9.65 -5.39 -0.92
CA LEU A 84 -9.11 -4.04 -0.69
C LEU A 84 -10.24 -3.02 -0.46
N ARG A 85 -11.33 -3.10 -1.24
CA ARG A 85 -12.50 -2.22 -1.11
C ARG A 85 -13.15 -2.34 0.26
N ASP A 86 -13.35 -3.57 0.70
CA ASP A 86 -13.94 -3.84 2.02
C ASP A 86 -13.01 -3.34 3.13
N PHE A 87 -11.72 -3.61 3.03
CA PHE A 87 -10.74 -3.13 4.01
C PHE A 87 -10.65 -1.60 4.06
N ALA A 88 -10.68 -0.93 2.91
CA ALA A 88 -10.70 0.52 2.85
C ALA A 88 -11.89 1.13 3.59
N LYS A 89 -13.10 0.55 3.43
CA LYS A 89 -14.30 0.97 4.15
C LYS A 89 -14.19 0.67 5.65
N GLU A 90 -13.76 -0.52 6.01
CA GLU A 90 -13.65 -1.00 7.39
C GLU A 90 -12.67 -0.14 8.22
N GLN A 91 -11.59 0.30 7.60
CA GLN A 91 -10.55 1.11 8.22
C GLN A 91 -10.72 2.62 7.98
N ASP A 92 -11.72 3.03 7.19
CA ASP A 92 -11.94 4.42 6.79
C ASP A 92 -10.70 5.04 6.11
N ILE A 93 -10.08 4.26 5.20
CA ILE A 93 -8.89 4.69 4.45
C ILE A 93 -9.31 5.61 3.32
N LYS A 94 -8.77 6.82 3.32
CA LYS A 94 -9.06 7.89 2.37
C LYS A 94 -8.34 7.72 1.05
N TYR A 95 -7.08 7.27 1.09
CA TYR A 95 -6.22 7.16 -0.09
C TYR A 95 -6.41 5.79 -0.75
N PHE A 96 -7.56 5.62 -1.37
CA PHE A 96 -7.93 4.44 -2.13
C PHE A 96 -8.24 4.84 -3.58
N TYR A 97 -7.35 4.49 -4.50
CA TYR A 97 -7.39 4.94 -5.89
C TYR A 97 -7.93 3.85 -6.81
N ASP A 98 -9.18 3.51 -6.62
CA ASP A 98 -9.91 2.51 -7.40
C ASP A 98 -10.49 3.10 -8.70
N ILE A 99 -10.92 2.22 -9.58
CA ILE A 99 -11.75 2.57 -10.74
C ILE A 99 -13.23 2.37 -10.39
N THR A 100 -14.07 3.29 -10.85
CA THR A 100 -15.54 3.20 -10.68
C THR A 100 -16.21 2.65 -11.92
N ASP A 101 -15.63 2.85 -13.09
CA ASP A 101 -16.16 2.35 -14.36
C ASP A 101 -15.06 1.66 -15.18
N ARG A 102 -15.25 0.37 -15.45
CA ARG A 102 -14.33 -0.42 -16.28
C ARG A 102 -14.53 -0.20 -17.79
N ALA A 103 -15.69 0.26 -18.20
CA ALA A 103 -16.02 0.50 -19.60
C ALA A 103 -15.55 1.88 -20.08
N ASP A 104 -15.58 2.87 -19.19
CA ASP A 104 -15.11 4.23 -19.47
C ASP A 104 -13.96 4.62 -18.52
N PHE A 105 -12.73 4.45 -18.99
CA PHE A 105 -11.55 4.82 -18.24
C PHE A 105 -11.51 6.32 -17.87
N LYS A 106 -12.10 7.19 -18.69
CA LYS A 106 -12.16 8.64 -18.41
C LYS A 106 -13.10 8.99 -17.26
N ALA A 107 -14.01 8.07 -16.91
CA ALA A 107 -14.89 8.24 -15.76
C ALA A 107 -14.20 7.93 -14.40
N ASN A 108 -12.90 7.65 -14.40
CA ASN A 108 -12.13 7.32 -13.21
C ASN A 108 -11.08 8.41 -12.88
N PRO A 109 -11.50 9.62 -12.45
CA PRO A 109 -10.57 10.74 -12.25
C PRO A 109 -9.56 10.49 -11.12
N ASP A 110 -9.92 9.63 -10.17
CA ASP A 110 -9.08 9.32 -9.01
C ASP A 110 -8.10 8.17 -9.26
N TYR A 111 -8.22 7.48 -10.39
CA TYR A 111 -7.29 6.42 -10.73
C TYR A 111 -5.90 6.97 -11.05
N LYS A 112 -4.90 6.52 -10.32
CA LYS A 112 -3.52 7.02 -10.41
C LYS A 112 -2.57 6.16 -11.25
N GLY A 113 -3.10 5.13 -11.91
CA GLY A 113 -2.30 4.23 -12.73
C GLY A 113 -1.57 3.18 -11.91
N VAL A 114 -0.38 2.81 -12.34
CA VAL A 114 0.39 1.72 -11.76
C VAL A 114 0.94 2.08 -10.38
N CYS A 115 0.73 1.21 -9.39
CA CYS A 115 1.15 1.43 -8.01
C CYS A 115 2.65 1.77 -7.87
N HIS A 116 3.49 1.20 -8.72
CA HIS A 116 4.94 1.40 -8.68
C HIS A 116 5.38 2.86 -8.92
N ILE A 117 4.56 3.67 -9.55
CA ILE A 117 4.86 5.08 -9.84
C ILE A 117 3.93 6.06 -9.12
N ALA A 118 2.86 5.58 -8.52
CA ALA A 118 1.82 6.43 -7.93
C ALA A 118 2.34 7.35 -6.82
N LEU A 119 3.30 6.91 -6.03
CA LEU A 119 3.92 7.73 -4.99
C LEU A 119 5.00 8.70 -5.52
N ALA A 120 5.36 8.60 -6.79
CA ALA A 120 6.31 9.52 -7.42
C ALA A 120 5.62 10.68 -8.17
N GLN A 121 4.30 10.67 -8.23
CA GLN A 121 3.44 11.71 -8.83
C GLN A 121 2.94 12.71 -7.75
#